data_965dd7a0a80378d5eb792f95a82b5033
#
_entry.id   965dd7a0a80378d5eb792f95a82b5033
#
_cell.length_a   1.000
_cell.length_b   1.000
_cell.length_c   1.000
_cell.angle_alpha   90.00
_cell.angle_beta   90.00
_cell.angle_gamma   90.00
#
_symmetry.space_group_name_H-M   'P 1'
#
loop_
_entity.id
_entity.type
_entity.pdbx_description
1 polymer ?
#
loop_
_entity_poly.entity_id
_entity_poly.type
_entity_poly.pdbx_seq_one_letter_code
_entity_poly.pdbx_strand_id
1 'polypeptide(L)'
;MEEFNVHKKLSLLIAGAAAGALALSGCSGAGSTGGGDSADNTITALMVGNPQMEDIQKLTADNFTKQTGITVKFTILPENELRDKVTQDVANQGGQYDVATVGAYEVPIWAKNGWLHELSTQSSADTAYDSADLLKPMVQSLTGEDGKMYAAPFYGESSFLMYNKDMFAKAGLTMPEKPTWAQVAQFAQKLDDKKNGVAGICLRGLPGWGELFAPLTTVVNTYGGTWFDKDWNAQVNSPEFKEATNFYVNLVKQYGESGAPQAGFTECLNTFGQGKAAMWYDATSAAGTLEDPNASKVAGKVGYVYAPVNKTEYSGWLWTWAWAMPKTTKKADNAWKFISWATSKDYEQLVGKNLGWSRVPSGKRTSTYSIPEYKDSAKAFADVTLGSIEHANPQNPGVQPRPALGVQFVGIPEFSDLGTKVSQEVSAAIAGSSSVDKALTDGQKLAEDVAKNYK
;
A
#
# COMPACT_ATOMS: atom_id res chain seq x y z
N MET A 1 44.32 2.56 44.03
CA MET A 1 45.49 2.02 43.30
C MET A 1 44.95 1.56 41.96
N GLU A 2 45.19 2.13 40.82
CA GLU A 2 46.03 3.26 40.39
C GLU A 2 45.31 3.96 39.21
N GLU A 3 45.31 5.27 39.27
CA GLU A 3 45.03 6.16 38.17
C GLU A 3 46.12 6.05 37.09
N PHE A 4 45.77 6.29 35.83
CA PHE A 4 46.69 6.99 34.93
C PHE A 4 45.92 7.87 33.92
N ASN A 5 46.11 9.14 34.16
CA ASN A 5 45.76 10.30 33.35
C ASN A 5 47.01 10.71 32.58
N VAL A 6 46.94 11.08 31.29
CA VAL A 6 47.91 12.03 30.67
C VAL A 6 47.37 12.63 29.34
N HIS A 7 46.94 13.85 29.40
CA HIS A 7 47.37 15.09 28.75
C HIS A 7 47.42 15.21 27.21
N LYS A 8 46.63 16.17 26.80
CA LYS A 8 46.78 17.23 25.79
C LYS A 8 48.19 17.46 25.23
N LYS A 9 48.28 17.72 23.92
CA LYS A 9 49.04 18.90 23.40
C LYS A 9 48.47 19.39 22.06
N LEU A 10 48.19 20.66 22.07
CA LEU A 10 47.87 21.65 21.07
C LEU A 10 49.15 22.03 20.29
N SER A 11 49.07 22.27 18.95
CA SER A 11 49.99 23.18 18.26
C SER A 11 49.36 23.73 17.00
N LEU A 12 49.15 25.05 16.99
CA LEU A 12 48.95 25.92 15.87
C LEU A 12 50.27 26.21 15.14
N LEU A 13 50.20 26.54 13.83
CA LEU A 13 51.04 27.55 13.10
C LEU A 13 50.58 27.53 11.63
N ILE A 14 49.85 28.55 11.10
CA ILE A 14 50.21 29.88 10.57
C ILE A 14 50.76 29.82 9.10
N ALA A 15 49.89 30.31 8.21
CA ALA A 15 50.00 31.25 7.09
C ALA A 15 51.14 31.19 6.06
N GLY A 16 50.77 31.36 4.80
CA GLY A 16 51.64 31.75 3.70
C GLY A 16 50.87 32.02 2.41
N ALA A 17 50.58 33.30 2.13
CA ALA A 17 50.02 33.79 0.90
C ALA A 17 51.11 34.00 -0.14
N ALA A 18 50.84 33.71 -1.42
CA ALA A 18 51.53 34.35 -2.53
C ALA A 18 50.63 34.36 -3.80
N ALA A 19 50.41 35.56 -4.29
CA ALA A 19 49.72 35.90 -5.54
C ALA A 19 50.66 35.86 -6.74
N GLY A 20 50.12 35.67 -7.96
CA GLY A 20 50.85 35.79 -9.22
C GLY A 20 49.96 35.39 -10.38
N ALA A 21 49.25 36.23 -10.96
CA ALA A 21 49.28 37.10 -12.15
C ALA A 21 49.15 36.35 -13.49
N LEU A 22 48.01 36.60 -14.14
CA LEU A 22 47.70 36.82 -15.56
C LEU A 22 48.67 36.39 -16.67
N ALA A 23 48.15 35.61 -17.62
CA ALA A 23 48.46 35.78 -19.05
C ALA A 23 47.22 35.43 -19.87
N LEU A 24 46.65 36.44 -20.50
CA LEU A 24 45.73 36.34 -21.63
C LEU A 24 46.53 35.90 -22.88
N SER A 25 45.96 34.92 -23.57
CA SER A 25 46.12 34.81 -25.02
C SER A 25 44.89 34.23 -25.65
N GLY A 26 44.14 35.06 -26.33
CA GLY A 26 43.03 34.65 -27.17
C GLY A 26 43.56 34.10 -28.49
N CYS A 27 42.81 33.12 -29.04
CA CYS A 27 42.71 32.92 -30.48
C CYS A 27 41.36 32.38 -30.85
N SER A 28 40.70 33.09 -31.69
CA SER A 28 39.47 32.83 -32.39
C SER A 28 39.52 31.54 -33.20
N GLY A 29 38.44 30.75 -33.08
CA GLY A 29 38.17 29.64 -33.97
C GLY A 29 36.65 29.38 -33.98
N ALA A 30 35.98 29.91 -34.99
CA ALA A 30 34.57 29.65 -35.25
C ALA A 30 34.36 28.18 -35.59
N GLY A 31 33.51 27.55 -34.82
CA GLY A 31 32.99 26.21 -35.03
C GLY A 31 31.68 26.09 -34.29
N SER A 32 30.62 26.65 -34.89
CA SER A 32 29.24 26.42 -34.47
C SER A 32 28.91 24.95 -34.74
N THR A 33 29.05 24.12 -33.75
CA THR A 33 28.28 22.87 -33.67
C THR A 33 27.31 23.05 -32.51
N GLY A 34 26.02 23.14 -32.85
CA GLY A 34 24.95 23.22 -31.91
C GLY A 34 25.02 22.01 -30.96
N GLY A 35 25.56 22.25 -29.79
CA GLY A 35 25.29 21.44 -28.63
C GLY A 35 23.87 21.77 -28.22
N GLY A 36 22.90 21.04 -28.78
CA GLY A 36 21.58 20.99 -28.15
C GLY A 36 21.82 20.55 -26.72
N ASP A 37 21.35 21.34 -25.77
CA ASP A 37 21.07 20.85 -24.42
C ASP A 37 20.36 19.52 -24.62
N SER A 38 21.04 18.42 -24.38
CA SER A 38 20.38 17.13 -24.25
C SER A 38 19.53 17.30 -22.99
N ALA A 39 18.26 17.65 -23.19
CA ALA A 39 17.31 17.74 -22.11
C ALA A 39 17.51 16.49 -21.26
N ASP A 40 17.74 16.68 -19.99
CA ASP A 40 17.91 15.55 -19.05
C ASP A 40 16.64 14.70 -19.09
N ASN A 41 16.64 13.67 -19.93
CA ASN A 41 15.52 12.74 -20.12
C ASN A 41 15.41 11.73 -18.98
N THR A 42 15.94 12.05 -17.80
CA THR A 42 15.83 11.22 -16.62
C THR A 42 14.72 11.72 -15.71
N ILE A 43 13.82 10.82 -15.28
CA ILE A 43 12.85 11.07 -14.21
C ILE A 43 13.18 10.21 -12.99
N THR A 44 12.80 10.70 -11.82
CA THR A 44 12.94 10.00 -10.53
C THR A 44 11.60 9.48 -10.07
N ALA A 45 11.54 8.19 -9.70
CA ALA A 45 10.35 7.51 -9.25
C ALA A 45 10.54 6.97 -7.83
N LEU A 46 9.66 7.34 -6.91
CA LEU A 46 9.57 6.76 -5.57
C LEU A 46 8.42 5.77 -5.53
N MET A 47 8.67 4.51 -5.11
CA MET A 47 7.62 3.50 -5.11
C MET A 47 7.69 2.54 -3.93
N VAL A 48 6.54 1.97 -3.58
CA VAL A 48 6.42 0.93 -2.57
C VAL A 48 7.00 -0.40 -3.08
N GLY A 49 7.62 -1.17 -2.18
CA GLY A 49 8.21 -2.48 -2.48
C GLY A 49 7.17 -3.61 -2.52
N ASN A 50 6.12 -3.46 -3.32
CA ASN A 50 5.13 -4.50 -3.58
C ASN A 50 5.48 -5.27 -4.86
N PRO A 51 5.10 -6.55 -5.02
CA PRO A 51 5.49 -7.36 -6.18
C PRO A 51 5.18 -6.73 -7.54
N GLN A 52 4.00 -6.10 -7.69
CA GLN A 52 3.60 -5.43 -8.93
C GLN A 52 4.46 -4.20 -9.25
N MET A 53 4.96 -3.51 -8.21
CA MET A 53 5.87 -2.36 -8.37
C MET A 53 7.29 -2.82 -8.73
N GLU A 54 7.76 -3.92 -8.16
CA GLU A 54 9.04 -4.50 -8.57
C GLU A 54 9.02 -4.97 -10.03
N ASP A 55 7.87 -5.45 -10.50
CA ASP A 55 7.72 -5.89 -11.88
C ASP A 55 7.83 -4.72 -12.87
N ILE A 56 7.26 -3.55 -12.54
CA ILE A 56 7.41 -2.37 -13.40
C ILE A 56 8.87 -1.93 -13.52
N GLN A 57 9.65 -1.99 -12.42
CA GLN A 57 11.08 -1.70 -12.48
C GLN A 57 11.81 -2.63 -13.45
N LYS A 58 11.52 -3.94 -13.38
CA LYS A 58 12.13 -4.96 -14.26
C LYS A 58 11.84 -4.70 -15.75
N LEU A 59 10.63 -4.24 -16.05
CA LEU A 59 10.16 -4.07 -17.44
C LEU A 59 10.48 -2.70 -18.04
N THR A 60 10.84 -1.70 -17.24
CA THR A 60 10.97 -0.31 -17.68
C THR A 60 12.11 -0.13 -18.68
N ALA A 61 13.31 -0.65 -18.41
CA ALA A 61 14.50 -0.40 -19.22
C ALA A 61 14.35 -0.89 -20.66
N ASP A 62 13.92 -2.11 -20.84
CA ASP A 62 13.83 -2.77 -22.15
C ASP A 62 12.59 -2.37 -22.97
N ASN A 63 11.59 -1.77 -22.30
CA ASN A 63 10.34 -1.38 -22.95
C ASN A 63 10.18 0.14 -22.97
N PHE A 64 9.88 0.78 -21.86
CA PHE A 64 9.63 2.23 -21.81
C PHE A 64 10.87 3.06 -22.20
N THR A 65 12.01 2.82 -21.54
CA THR A 65 13.22 3.59 -21.81
C THR A 65 13.72 3.40 -23.25
N LYS A 66 13.72 2.16 -23.74
CA LYS A 66 14.14 1.85 -25.11
C LYS A 66 13.25 2.52 -26.16
N GLN A 67 11.95 2.66 -25.91
CA GLN A 67 10.98 3.25 -26.84
C GLN A 67 10.98 4.78 -26.80
N THR A 68 11.17 5.37 -25.61
CA THR A 68 10.98 6.82 -25.40
C THR A 68 12.27 7.59 -25.24
N GLY A 69 13.39 6.93 -24.94
CA GLY A 69 14.64 7.56 -24.54
C GLY A 69 14.62 8.13 -23.12
N ILE A 70 13.51 7.96 -22.35
CA ILE A 70 13.38 8.46 -21.00
C ILE A 70 13.90 7.41 -20.01
N THR A 71 14.89 7.78 -19.22
CA THR A 71 15.43 6.94 -18.14
C THR A 71 14.62 7.15 -16.87
N VAL A 72 14.27 6.07 -16.15
CA VAL A 72 13.59 6.14 -14.87
C VAL A 72 14.53 5.63 -13.76
N LYS A 73 14.82 6.49 -12.78
CA LYS A 73 15.58 6.14 -11.59
C LYS A 73 14.61 5.81 -10.46
N PHE A 74 14.55 4.55 -10.06
CA PHE A 74 13.66 4.08 -9.02
C PHE A 74 14.31 4.13 -7.63
N THR A 75 13.54 4.61 -6.65
CA THR A 75 13.76 4.41 -5.22
C THR A 75 12.62 3.55 -4.71
N ILE A 76 12.92 2.38 -4.14
CA ILE A 76 11.94 1.43 -3.64
C ILE A 76 12.07 1.37 -2.13
N LEU A 77 10.97 1.55 -1.41
CA LEU A 77 10.95 1.56 0.06
C LEU A 77 9.82 0.66 0.58
N PRO A 78 9.99 0.10 1.79
CA PRO A 78 8.88 -0.49 2.54
C PRO A 78 7.72 0.50 2.69
N GLU A 79 6.51 -0.01 2.89
CA GLU A 79 5.29 0.81 2.82
C GLU A 79 5.31 2.01 3.77
N ASN A 80 5.63 1.81 5.05
CA ASN A 80 5.67 2.92 6.03
C ASN A 80 6.72 3.97 5.64
N GLU A 81 7.92 3.55 5.25
CA GLU A 81 9.01 4.45 4.84
C GLU A 81 8.66 5.22 3.55
N LEU A 82 8.01 4.55 2.59
CA LEU A 82 7.49 5.21 1.39
C LEU A 82 6.53 6.34 1.75
N ARG A 83 5.51 6.02 2.58
CA ARG A 83 4.46 6.97 2.96
C ARG A 83 5.03 8.20 3.64
N ASP A 84 5.96 8.00 4.59
CA ASP A 84 6.66 9.09 5.25
C ASP A 84 7.49 9.93 4.27
N LYS A 85 8.24 9.26 3.39
CA LYS A 85 9.15 9.92 2.45
C LYS A 85 8.40 10.75 1.41
N VAL A 86 7.34 10.20 0.81
CA VAL A 86 6.57 10.93 -0.20
C VAL A 86 5.78 12.08 0.44
N THR A 87 5.22 11.88 1.63
CA THR A 87 4.52 12.94 2.38
C THR A 87 5.46 14.10 2.69
N GLN A 88 6.68 13.82 3.16
CA GLN A 88 7.70 14.85 3.41
C GLN A 88 8.08 15.60 2.14
N ASP A 89 8.29 14.91 1.02
CA ASP A 89 8.68 15.56 -0.24
C ASP A 89 7.59 16.50 -0.75
N VAL A 90 6.33 16.06 -0.80
CA VAL A 90 5.23 16.88 -1.33
C VAL A 90 4.86 18.03 -0.38
N ALA A 91 4.83 17.80 0.94
CA ALA A 91 4.48 18.81 1.92
C ALA A 91 5.52 19.93 2.02
N ASN A 92 6.81 19.57 1.94
CA ASN A 92 7.92 20.52 1.98
C ASN A 92 8.26 21.10 0.59
N GLN A 93 7.54 20.71 -0.47
CA GLN A 93 7.83 21.05 -1.86
C GLN A 93 9.29 20.74 -2.26
N GLY A 94 9.77 19.56 -1.80
CA GLY A 94 11.19 19.16 -1.92
C GLY A 94 11.64 18.88 -3.35
N GLY A 95 10.73 18.42 -4.22
CA GLY A 95 10.99 18.17 -5.63
C GLY A 95 12.04 17.09 -5.91
N GLN A 96 12.17 16.12 -5.00
CA GLN A 96 13.11 15.01 -5.15
C GLN A 96 12.62 13.98 -6.17
N TYR A 97 11.31 13.88 -6.34
CA TYR A 97 10.66 12.87 -7.18
C TYR A 97 9.76 13.50 -8.23
N ASP A 98 9.85 12.98 -9.45
CA ASP A 98 9.01 13.39 -10.58
C ASP A 98 7.68 12.60 -10.59
N VAL A 99 7.73 11.35 -10.12
CA VAL A 99 6.56 10.49 -9.94
C VAL A 99 6.68 9.71 -8.63
N ALA A 100 5.54 9.44 -7.99
CA ALA A 100 5.51 8.63 -6.77
C ALA A 100 4.29 7.71 -6.75
N THR A 101 4.43 6.54 -6.13
CA THR A 101 3.26 5.72 -5.81
C THR A 101 2.57 6.26 -4.56
N VAL A 102 1.26 6.38 -4.68
CA VAL A 102 0.37 6.94 -3.65
C VAL A 102 -0.87 6.07 -3.52
N GLY A 103 -1.56 6.19 -2.41
CA GLY A 103 -2.79 5.48 -2.18
C GLY A 103 -4.05 6.35 -2.25
N ALA A 104 -5.18 5.68 -2.27
CA ALA A 104 -6.49 6.31 -2.31
C ALA A 104 -6.80 7.22 -1.10
N TYR A 105 -6.10 7.04 0.02
CA TYR A 105 -6.25 7.90 1.20
C TYR A 105 -5.56 9.25 1.01
N GLU A 106 -4.32 9.23 0.50
CA GLU A 106 -3.51 10.45 0.37
C GLU A 106 -4.01 11.37 -0.76
N VAL A 107 -4.46 10.81 -1.86
CA VAL A 107 -4.73 11.57 -3.09
C VAL A 107 -5.75 12.70 -2.91
N PRO A 108 -6.94 12.50 -2.34
CA PRO A 108 -7.90 13.59 -2.15
C PRO A 108 -7.36 14.70 -1.22
N ILE A 109 -6.63 14.31 -0.17
CA ILE A 109 -6.04 15.24 0.79
C ILE A 109 -4.94 16.08 0.11
N TRP A 110 -4.06 15.46 -0.64
CA TRP A 110 -2.96 16.13 -1.31
C TRP A 110 -3.42 16.97 -2.51
N ALA A 111 -4.46 16.54 -3.21
CA ALA A 111 -5.12 17.34 -4.23
C ALA A 111 -5.67 18.65 -3.66
N LYS A 112 -6.36 18.58 -2.53
CA LYS A 112 -6.88 19.75 -1.80
C LYS A 112 -5.77 20.70 -1.37
N ASN A 113 -4.62 20.18 -0.97
CA ASN A 113 -3.45 20.97 -0.58
C ASN A 113 -2.66 21.53 -1.79
N GLY A 114 -3.02 21.15 -3.02
CA GLY A 114 -2.31 21.57 -4.23
C GLY A 114 -0.92 20.93 -4.40
N TRP A 115 -0.68 19.77 -3.80
CA TRP A 115 0.61 19.08 -3.82
C TRP A 115 0.82 18.18 -5.04
N LEU A 116 -0.25 17.90 -5.79
CA LEU A 116 -0.23 17.03 -6.96
C LEU A 116 -0.59 17.80 -8.24
N HIS A 117 -0.10 17.32 -9.38
CA HIS A 117 -0.63 17.70 -10.68
C HIS A 117 -1.97 17.00 -10.94
N GLU A 118 -2.90 17.73 -11.52
CA GLU A 118 -4.13 17.18 -12.08
C GLU A 118 -3.80 16.37 -13.35
N LEU A 119 -4.38 15.19 -13.49
CA LEU A 119 -4.11 14.25 -14.59
C LEU A 119 -5.28 14.09 -15.57
N SER A 120 -6.46 14.64 -15.28
CA SER A 120 -7.66 14.48 -16.16
C SER A 120 -7.44 15.08 -17.53
N THR A 121 -6.73 16.20 -17.61
CA THR A 121 -6.40 16.88 -18.87
C THR A 121 -5.53 16.00 -19.76
N GLN A 122 -4.44 15.46 -19.22
CA GLN A 122 -3.55 14.57 -19.96
C GLN A 122 -4.23 13.25 -20.33
N SER A 123 -4.93 12.63 -19.39
CA SER A 123 -5.61 11.34 -19.63
C SER A 123 -6.76 11.44 -20.64
N SER A 124 -7.42 12.60 -20.73
CA SER A 124 -8.46 12.86 -21.74
C SER A 124 -7.89 13.17 -23.11
N ALA A 125 -6.73 13.80 -23.18
CA ALA A 125 -6.04 14.08 -24.42
C ALA A 125 -5.31 12.84 -25.01
N ASP A 126 -4.94 11.89 -24.15
CA ASP A 126 -4.31 10.63 -24.53
C ASP A 126 -5.37 9.56 -24.83
N THR A 127 -5.84 9.54 -26.07
CA THR A 127 -6.90 8.58 -26.50
C THR A 127 -6.46 7.12 -26.41
N ALA A 128 -5.16 6.83 -26.47
CA ALA A 128 -4.63 5.48 -26.32
C ALA A 128 -4.67 5.00 -24.86
N TYR A 129 -4.69 5.95 -23.90
CA TYR A 129 -4.83 5.62 -22.48
C TYR A 129 -6.19 5.01 -22.14
N ASP A 130 -7.25 5.42 -22.86
CA ASP A 130 -8.61 4.91 -22.69
C ASP A 130 -9.08 4.95 -21.22
N SER A 131 -9.23 6.16 -20.69
CA SER A 131 -9.71 6.37 -19.31
C SER A 131 -11.13 5.86 -19.07
N ALA A 132 -11.95 5.66 -20.10
CA ALA A 132 -13.30 5.11 -19.99
C ALA A 132 -13.30 3.62 -19.56
N ASP A 133 -12.22 2.90 -19.81
CA ASP A 133 -12.03 1.50 -19.39
C ASP A 133 -11.66 1.35 -17.89
N LEU A 134 -11.32 2.45 -17.21
CA LEU A 134 -10.97 2.40 -15.80
C LEU A 134 -12.21 2.11 -14.94
N LEU A 135 -12.06 1.29 -13.91
CA LEU A 135 -13.12 1.01 -12.94
C LEU A 135 -13.48 2.27 -12.16
N LYS A 136 -14.76 2.62 -12.16
CA LYS A 136 -15.25 3.85 -11.51
C LYS A 136 -14.86 3.99 -10.04
N PRO A 137 -14.96 2.95 -9.18
CA PRO A 137 -14.53 3.07 -7.77
C PRO A 137 -13.06 3.47 -7.64
N MET A 138 -12.19 2.97 -8.52
CA MET A 138 -10.76 3.30 -8.51
C MET A 138 -10.52 4.76 -8.89
N VAL A 139 -11.16 5.25 -9.96
CA VAL A 139 -11.08 6.66 -10.37
C VAL A 139 -11.62 7.58 -9.27
N GLN A 140 -12.78 7.25 -8.70
CA GLN A 140 -13.41 8.05 -7.63
C GLN A 140 -12.50 8.18 -6.41
N SER A 141 -11.79 7.10 -6.03
CA SER A 141 -10.87 7.11 -4.89
C SER A 141 -9.61 7.98 -5.12
N LEU A 142 -9.33 8.35 -6.37
CA LEU A 142 -8.18 9.16 -6.80
C LEU A 142 -8.58 10.54 -7.32
N THR A 143 -9.80 10.96 -7.02
CA THR A 143 -10.40 12.21 -7.49
C THR A 143 -10.43 13.23 -6.34
N GLY A 144 -10.05 14.47 -6.62
CA GLY A 144 -10.18 15.59 -5.70
C GLY A 144 -11.61 16.11 -5.57
N GLU A 145 -11.85 17.02 -4.64
CA GLU A 145 -13.16 17.66 -4.42
C GLU A 145 -13.67 18.44 -5.67
N ASP A 146 -12.76 18.82 -6.56
CA ASP A 146 -13.05 19.48 -7.84
C ASP A 146 -13.49 18.52 -8.96
N GLY A 147 -13.60 17.23 -8.67
CA GLY A 147 -14.00 16.19 -9.60
C GLY A 147 -12.92 15.74 -10.58
N LYS A 148 -11.67 16.17 -10.40
CA LYS A 148 -10.55 15.82 -11.27
C LYS A 148 -9.70 14.71 -10.69
N MET A 149 -9.14 13.87 -11.55
CA MET A 149 -8.21 12.80 -11.17
C MET A 149 -6.80 13.36 -10.93
N TYR A 150 -6.17 12.99 -9.81
CA TYR A 150 -4.83 13.44 -9.40
C TYR A 150 -3.79 12.32 -9.32
N ALA A 151 -4.21 11.08 -9.51
CA ALA A 151 -3.32 9.94 -9.68
C ALA A 151 -3.95 8.93 -10.64
N ALA A 152 -3.12 8.23 -11.41
CA ALA A 152 -3.58 7.19 -12.32
C ALA A 152 -3.55 5.81 -11.62
N PRO A 153 -4.65 5.05 -11.59
CA PRO A 153 -4.69 3.77 -10.90
C PRO A 153 -3.71 2.78 -11.55
N PHE A 154 -2.85 2.18 -10.73
CA PHE A 154 -1.92 1.15 -11.17
C PHE A 154 -2.48 -0.26 -10.91
N TYR A 155 -3.02 -0.51 -9.72
CA TYR A 155 -3.90 -1.64 -9.45
C TYR A 155 -4.89 -1.28 -8.34
N GLY A 156 -6.06 -1.92 -8.41
CA GLY A 156 -7.09 -1.82 -7.39
C GLY A 156 -7.22 -3.10 -6.61
N GLU A 157 -7.60 -2.99 -5.35
CA GLU A 157 -7.76 -4.14 -4.46
C GLU A 157 -8.88 -3.96 -3.46
N SER A 158 -9.40 -5.08 -3.02
CA SER A 158 -10.15 -5.23 -1.78
C SER A 158 -9.36 -6.14 -0.84
N SER A 159 -10.00 -6.67 0.17
CA SER A 159 -9.45 -7.74 0.99
C SER A 159 -10.32 -8.98 0.93
N PHE A 160 -9.70 -10.14 1.12
CA PHE A 160 -10.36 -11.43 1.16
C PHE A 160 -9.61 -12.41 2.07
N LEU A 161 -10.23 -13.55 2.38
CA LEU A 161 -9.57 -14.61 3.12
C LEU A 161 -8.98 -15.63 2.15
N MET A 162 -7.69 -15.89 2.29
CA MET A 162 -6.94 -16.92 1.60
C MET A 162 -6.77 -18.13 2.52
N TYR A 163 -6.89 -19.35 1.99
CA TYR A 163 -6.69 -20.57 2.78
C TYR A 163 -5.99 -21.65 1.96
N ASN A 164 -5.20 -22.47 2.63
CA ASN A 164 -4.53 -23.62 2.02
C ASN A 164 -5.49 -24.80 1.90
N LYS A 165 -5.92 -25.11 0.68
CA LYS A 165 -6.88 -26.19 0.38
C LYS A 165 -6.41 -27.57 0.85
N ASP A 166 -5.12 -27.86 0.75
CA ASP A 166 -4.55 -29.16 1.14
C ASP A 166 -4.63 -29.35 2.67
N MET A 167 -4.32 -28.27 3.45
CA MET A 167 -4.42 -28.30 4.92
C MET A 167 -5.88 -28.47 5.37
N PHE A 168 -6.81 -27.77 4.73
CA PHE A 168 -8.25 -27.89 5.00
C PHE A 168 -8.76 -29.29 4.69
N ALA A 169 -8.44 -29.83 3.50
CA ALA A 169 -8.84 -31.18 3.10
C ALA A 169 -8.29 -32.25 4.06
N LYS A 170 -7.00 -32.13 4.45
CA LYS A 170 -6.38 -33.06 5.42
C LYS A 170 -7.07 -33.03 6.78
N ALA A 171 -7.56 -31.88 7.20
CA ALA A 171 -8.29 -31.72 8.47
C ALA A 171 -9.80 -32.01 8.37
N GLY A 172 -10.31 -32.37 7.18
CA GLY A 172 -11.75 -32.59 6.96
C GLY A 172 -12.58 -31.32 7.11
N LEU A 173 -12.01 -30.15 6.80
CA LEU A 173 -12.66 -28.86 6.92
C LEU A 173 -13.12 -28.33 5.56
N THR A 174 -14.23 -27.59 5.57
CA THR A 174 -14.77 -26.90 4.41
C THR A 174 -14.86 -25.41 4.71
N MET A 175 -14.24 -24.58 3.87
CA MET A 175 -14.33 -23.12 3.97
C MET A 175 -15.60 -22.64 3.28
N PRO A 176 -16.50 -21.91 3.96
CA PRO A 176 -17.65 -21.28 3.30
C PRO A 176 -17.24 -20.10 2.44
N GLU A 177 -18.06 -19.73 1.46
CA GLU A 177 -17.80 -18.58 0.56
C GLU A 177 -17.75 -17.25 1.31
N LYS A 178 -18.60 -17.07 2.32
CA LYS A 178 -18.62 -15.92 3.23
C LYS A 178 -18.43 -16.41 4.68
N PRO A 179 -17.19 -16.61 5.12
CA PRO A 179 -16.93 -17.10 6.48
C PRO A 179 -17.22 -16.00 7.51
N THR A 180 -17.62 -16.41 8.70
CA THR A 180 -17.63 -15.53 9.86
C THR A 180 -16.27 -15.53 10.56
N TRP A 181 -15.92 -14.45 11.27
CA TRP A 181 -14.70 -14.41 12.08
C TRP A 181 -14.68 -15.51 13.16
N ALA A 182 -15.85 -15.88 13.68
CA ALA A 182 -15.95 -17.01 14.62
C ALA A 182 -15.54 -18.35 13.96
N GLN A 183 -15.96 -18.60 12.71
CA GLN A 183 -15.52 -19.79 11.97
C GLN A 183 -14.02 -19.74 11.65
N VAL A 184 -13.49 -18.57 11.26
CA VAL A 184 -12.05 -18.38 11.01
C VAL A 184 -11.24 -18.71 12.28
N ALA A 185 -11.66 -18.24 13.45
CA ALA A 185 -10.99 -18.57 14.71
C ALA A 185 -11.00 -20.07 15.01
N GLN A 186 -12.13 -20.76 14.76
CA GLN A 186 -12.23 -22.23 14.93
C GLN A 186 -11.30 -22.97 13.94
N PHE A 187 -11.22 -22.51 12.70
CA PHE A 187 -10.30 -23.10 11.72
C PHE A 187 -8.84 -22.84 12.11
N ALA A 188 -8.51 -21.61 12.53
CA ALA A 188 -7.17 -21.28 13.00
C ALA A 188 -6.74 -22.20 14.16
N GLN A 189 -7.60 -22.40 15.17
CA GLN A 189 -7.34 -23.30 16.28
C GLN A 189 -7.07 -24.74 15.83
N LYS A 190 -7.84 -25.26 14.86
CA LYS A 190 -7.72 -26.65 14.39
C LYS A 190 -6.49 -26.87 13.50
N LEU A 191 -6.04 -25.84 12.80
CA LEU A 191 -4.97 -25.90 11.79
C LEU A 191 -3.63 -25.40 12.30
N ASP A 192 -3.61 -24.76 13.49
CA ASP A 192 -2.36 -24.30 14.13
C ASP A 192 -1.49 -25.50 14.50
N ASP A 193 -0.30 -25.55 13.92
CA ASP A 193 0.68 -26.60 14.15
C ASP A 193 2.07 -25.97 14.38
N LYS A 194 2.19 -25.24 15.48
CA LYS A 194 3.43 -24.54 15.85
C LYS A 194 4.62 -25.47 15.95
N LYS A 195 4.41 -26.75 16.26
CA LYS A 195 5.50 -27.75 16.34
C LYS A 195 6.15 -27.97 14.97
N ASN A 196 5.38 -27.88 13.90
CA ASN A 196 5.85 -27.98 12.53
C ASN A 196 6.03 -26.61 11.85
N GLY A 197 5.95 -25.52 12.60
CA GLY A 197 6.15 -24.16 12.11
C GLY A 197 5.01 -23.65 11.21
N VAL A 198 3.79 -24.13 11.43
CA VAL A 198 2.60 -23.70 10.69
C VAL A 198 1.67 -22.94 11.65
N ALA A 199 1.39 -21.68 11.31
CA ALA A 199 0.40 -20.87 11.99
C ALA A 199 -1.02 -21.20 11.50
N GLY A 200 -2.00 -21.09 12.37
CA GLY A 200 -3.41 -21.22 11.98
C GLY A 200 -3.84 -20.10 11.04
N ILE A 201 -3.31 -18.89 11.23
CA ILE A 201 -3.58 -17.72 10.40
C ILE A 201 -2.38 -16.75 10.44
N CYS A 202 -2.10 -16.02 9.34
CA CYS A 202 -1.27 -14.83 9.34
C CYS A 202 -2.15 -13.58 9.34
N LEU A 203 -1.84 -12.61 10.20
CA LEU A 203 -2.49 -11.31 10.26
C LEU A 203 -1.46 -10.24 10.59
N ARG A 204 -1.59 -9.06 9.97
CA ARG A 204 -0.64 -7.97 10.19
C ARG A 204 -0.64 -7.50 11.65
N GLY A 205 0.55 -7.45 12.27
CA GLY A 205 0.77 -6.89 13.60
C GLY A 205 1.79 -5.74 13.59
N LEU A 206 2.42 -5.47 12.42
CA LEU A 206 3.37 -4.38 12.24
C LEU A 206 2.68 -3.03 12.47
N PRO A 207 3.19 -2.15 13.35
CA PRO A 207 2.65 -0.81 13.53
C PRO A 207 2.64 -0.01 12.23
N GLY A 208 1.63 0.79 12.04
CA GLY A 208 1.42 1.64 10.88
C GLY A 208 -0.07 1.75 10.56
N TRP A 209 -0.52 2.96 10.20
CA TRP A 209 -1.90 3.16 9.81
C TRP A 209 -2.27 2.35 8.56
N GLY A 210 -1.33 2.19 7.63
CA GLY A 210 -1.50 1.40 6.40
C GLY A 210 -1.18 -0.09 6.58
N GLU A 211 -0.55 -0.48 7.68
CA GLU A 211 -0.21 -1.86 8.00
C GLU A 211 -1.26 -2.50 8.92
N LEU A 212 -1.11 -2.43 10.23
CA LEU A 212 -2.00 -3.11 11.18
C LEU A 212 -3.46 -2.67 11.03
N PHE A 213 -3.71 -1.37 10.82
CA PHE A 213 -5.09 -0.89 10.72
C PHE A 213 -5.75 -1.14 9.36
N ALA A 214 -5.04 -1.54 8.32
CA ALA A 214 -5.71 -1.98 7.09
C ALA A 214 -6.65 -3.17 7.37
N PRO A 215 -6.20 -4.33 7.89
CA PRO A 215 -7.10 -5.41 8.27
C PRO A 215 -7.91 -5.14 9.55
N LEU A 216 -7.32 -4.56 10.59
CA LEU A 216 -8.00 -4.39 11.87
C LEU A 216 -9.20 -3.46 11.78
N THR A 217 -9.13 -2.35 11.03
CA THR A 217 -10.28 -1.45 10.88
C THR A 217 -11.48 -2.16 10.23
N THR A 218 -11.25 -3.05 9.26
CA THR A 218 -12.35 -3.82 8.66
C THR A 218 -12.96 -4.81 9.64
N VAL A 219 -12.15 -5.38 10.53
CA VAL A 219 -12.67 -6.20 11.66
C VAL A 219 -13.51 -5.33 12.60
N VAL A 220 -13.02 -4.15 12.99
CA VAL A 220 -13.79 -3.19 13.80
C VAL A 220 -15.12 -2.85 13.14
N ASN A 221 -15.11 -2.52 11.85
CA ASN A 221 -16.32 -2.18 11.10
C ASN A 221 -17.36 -3.31 11.14
N THR A 222 -16.95 -4.55 10.86
CA THR A 222 -17.89 -5.69 10.83
C THR A 222 -18.37 -6.10 12.22
N TYR A 223 -17.62 -5.78 13.28
CA TYR A 223 -18.06 -5.94 14.67
C TYR A 223 -19.01 -4.83 15.13
N GLY A 224 -19.18 -3.77 14.33
CA GLY A 224 -20.08 -2.66 14.60
C GLY A 224 -19.40 -1.48 15.29
N GLY A 225 -18.08 -1.47 15.37
CA GLY A 225 -17.30 -0.33 15.85
C GLY A 225 -17.05 0.72 14.75
N THR A 226 -16.57 1.87 15.15
CA THR A 226 -16.13 2.96 14.27
C THR A 226 -15.09 3.82 14.97
N TRP A 227 -14.27 4.58 14.24
CA TRP A 227 -13.33 5.53 14.82
C TRP A 227 -14.02 6.75 15.45
N PHE A 228 -15.02 7.28 14.74
CA PHE A 228 -15.83 8.42 15.16
C PHE A 228 -17.30 8.14 14.82
N ASP A 229 -18.22 8.59 15.65
CA ASP A 229 -19.64 8.64 15.29
C ASP A 229 -19.94 9.84 14.36
N LYS A 230 -21.20 9.93 13.89
CA LYS A 230 -21.63 11.01 12.97
C LYS A 230 -21.43 12.42 13.51
N ASP A 231 -21.31 12.57 14.82
CA ASP A 231 -21.16 13.86 15.53
C ASP A 231 -19.70 14.10 15.96
N TRP A 232 -18.74 13.37 15.35
CA TRP A 232 -17.32 13.42 15.68
C TRP A 232 -16.96 13.04 17.12
N ASN A 233 -17.79 12.27 17.83
CA ASN A 233 -17.33 11.72 19.09
C ASN A 233 -16.42 10.51 18.82
N ALA A 234 -15.24 10.51 19.43
CA ALA A 234 -14.31 9.40 19.34
C ALA A 234 -14.91 8.11 19.93
N GLN A 235 -14.73 6.98 19.23
CA GLN A 235 -15.32 5.68 19.55
C GLN A 235 -14.28 4.57 19.70
N VAL A 236 -12.99 4.91 19.82
CA VAL A 236 -11.88 3.94 19.86
C VAL A 236 -11.96 3.05 21.11
N ASN A 237 -12.56 3.52 22.19
CA ASN A 237 -12.77 2.75 23.41
C ASN A 237 -14.23 2.25 23.58
N SER A 238 -15.02 2.25 22.49
CA SER A 238 -16.38 1.70 22.52
C SER A 238 -16.37 0.19 22.73
N PRO A 239 -17.47 -0.41 23.26
CA PRO A 239 -17.55 -1.87 23.46
C PRO A 239 -17.25 -2.66 22.18
N GLU A 240 -17.77 -2.23 21.04
CA GLU A 240 -17.63 -2.90 19.75
C GLU A 240 -16.19 -2.81 19.21
N PHE A 241 -15.55 -1.65 19.34
CA PHE A 241 -14.14 -1.47 18.95
C PHE A 241 -13.23 -2.34 19.83
N LYS A 242 -13.53 -2.38 21.14
CA LYS A 242 -12.80 -3.19 22.11
C LYS A 242 -12.99 -4.70 21.84
N GLU A 243 -14.21 -5.15 21.54
CA GLU A 243 -14.51 -6.55 21.20
C GLU A 243 -13.70 -6.98 19.96
N ALA A 244 -13.74 -6.18 18.89
CA ALA A 244 -13.02 -6.44 17.65
C ALA A 244 -11.50 -6.51 17.87
N THR A 245 -10.93 -5.53 18.59
CA THR A 245 -9.49 -5.49 18.85
C THR A 245 -9.03 -6.63 19.74
N ASN A 246 -9.80 -6.96 20.80
CA ASN A 246 -9.50 -8.14 21.63
C ASN A 246 -9.56 -9.44 20.82
N PHE A 247 -10.57 -9.58 19.95
CA PHE A 247 -10.68 -10.73 19.07
C PHE A 247 -9.43 -10.85 18.18
N TYR A 248 -9.05 -9.77 17.48
CA TYR A 248 -7.91 -9.76 16.58
C TYR A 248 -6.58 -10.07 17.31
N VAL A 249 -6.31 -9.38 18.40
CA VAL A 249 -5.10 -9.59 19.22
C VAL A 249 -5.03 -11.00 19.76
N ASN A 250 -6.13 -11.54 20.27
CA ASN A 250 -6.18 -12.92 20.82
C ASN A 250 -5.98 -13.96 19.70
N LEU A 251 -6.57 -13.77 18.53
CA LEU A 251 -6.40 -14.65 17.38
C LEU A 251 -4.93 -14.74 16.96
N VAL A 252 -4.27 -13.57 16.82
CA VAL A 252 -2.86 -13.49 16.49
C VAL A 252 -1.97 -14.13 17.57
N LYS A 253 -2.20 -13.81 18.84
CA LYS A 253 -1.39 -14.36 19.96
C LYS A 253 -1.52 -15.87 20.08
N GLN A 254 -2.70 -16.44 19.87
CA GLN A 254 -2.96 -17.85 20.04
C GLN A 254 -2.55 -18.67 18.82
N TYR A 255 -2.89 -18.22 17.63
CA TYR A 255 -2.80 -19.00 16.39
C TYR A 255 -2.07 -18.27 15.25
N GLY A 256 -1.52 -17.11 15.52
CA GLY A 256 -0.74 -16.33 14.55
C GLY A 256 0.69 -16.85 14.38
N GLU A 257 1.34 -16.29 13.40
CA GLU A 257 2.74 -16.56 13.06
C GLU A 257 3.72 -16.05 14.13
N SER A 258 4.89 -16.67 14.18
CA SER A 258 5.99 -16.17 15.01
C SER A 258 6.47 -14.81 14.49
N GLY A 259 6.59 -13.83 15.37
CA GLY A 259 7.03 -12.48 15.00
C GLY A 259 5.90 -11.56 14.51
N ALA A 260 4.64 -11.90 14.77
CA ALA A 260 3.48 -11.12 14.35
C ALA A 260 3.58 -9.59 14.56
N PRO A 261 4.17 -9.05 15.67
CA PRO A 261 4.34 -7.60 15.82
C PRO A 261 5.23 -6.93 14.78
N GLN A 262 6.00 -7.70 14.00
CA GLN A 262 6.84 -7.23 12.90
C GLN A 262 6.30 -7.69 11.53
N ALA A 263 5.17 -8.40 11.50
CA ALA A 263 4.59 -8.90 10.27
C ALA A 263 3.61 -7.87 9.67
N GLY A 264 3.97 -7.36 8.50
CA GLY A 264 3.12 -6.58 7.61
C GLY A 264 2.63 -7.42 6.43
N PHE A 265 2.24 -6.75 5.35
CA PHE A 265 1.81 -7.43 4.12
C PHE A 265 2.87 -8.40 3.57
N THR A 266 4.11 -7.94 3.43
CA THR A 266 5.20 -8.71 2.80
C THR A 266 5.57 -9.95 3.61
N GLU A 267 5.64 -9.84 4.93
CA GLU A 267 5.96 -10.96 5.83
C GLU A 267 4.85 -12.03 5.80
N CYS A 268 3.57 -11.61 5.82
CA CYS A 268 2.45 -12.54 5.70
C CYS A 268 2.37 -13.19 4.32
N LEU A 269 2.62 -12.44 3.23
CA LEU A 269 2.72 -12.99 1.87
C LEU A 269 3.77 -14.09 1.80
N ASN A 270 4.96 -13.85 2.35
CA ASN A 270 6.03 -14.82 2.39
C ASN A 270 5.70 -16.03 3.26
N THR A 271 5.14 -15.82 4.46
CA THR A 271 4.77 -16.88 5.39
C THR A 271 3.71 -17.80 4.78
N PHE A 272 2.63 -17.23 4.23
CA PHE A 272 1.58 -18.01 3.59
C PHE A 272 2.05 -18.65 2.29
N GLY A 273 2.76 -17.92 1.43
CA GLY A 273 3.32 -18.41 0.17
C GLY A 273 4.32 -19.57 0.35
N GLN A 274 5.01 -19.64 1.48
CA GLN A 274 5.88 -20.77 1.83
C GLN A 274 5.11 -21.95 2.46
N GLY A 275 3.78 -21.86 2.63
CA GLY A 275 2.94 -22.87 3.27
C GLY A 275 3.11 -22.94 4.79
N LYS A 276 3.54 -21.84 5.42
CA LYS A 276 3.74 -21.74 6.87
C LYS A 276 2.57 -21.12 7.63
N ALA A 277 1.46 -20.84 6.94
CA ALA A 277 0.18 -20.50 7.54
C ALA A 277 -0.96 -21.21 6.83
N ALA A 278 -1.99 -21.62 7.57
CA ALA A 278 -3.16 -22.28 7.00
C ALA A 278 -4.13 -21.29 6.36
N MET A 279 -4.20 -20.07 6.89
CA MET A 279 -5.03 -18.97 6.39
C MET A 279 -4.28 -17.65 6.43
N TRP A 280 -4.73 -16.70 5.62
CA TRP A 280 -4.26 -15.31 5.60
C TRP A 280 -5.41 -14.40 5.16
N TYR A 281 -5.72 -13.37 5.95
CA TYR A 281 -6.68 -12.33 5.60
C TYR A 281 -5.92 -11.06 5.23
N ASP A 282 -5.99 -10.65 3.96
CA ASP A 282 -5.26 -9.50 3.45
C ASP A 282 -5.74 -9.07 2.06
N ALA A 283 -4.97 -8.18 1.42
CA ALA A 283 -5.20 -7.61 0.10
C ALA A 283 -5.40 -8.67 -1.01
N THR A 284 -6.39 -8.43 -1.85
CA THR A 284 -6.66 -9.29 -3.02
C THR A 284 -5.51 -9.29 -4.03
N SER A 285 -4.67 -8.26 -4.04
CA SER A 285 -3.49 -8.15 -4.89
C SER A 285 -2.42 -9.22 -4.63
N ALA A 286 -2.45 -9.87 -3.45
CA ALA A 286 -1.56 -10.97 -3.10
C ALA A 286 -1.73 -12.20 -4.00
N ALA A 287 -2.94 -12.42 -4.54
CA ALA A 287 -3.28 -13.64 -5.28
C ALA A 287 -2.36 -13.89 -6.48
N GLY A 288 -1.99 -12.83 -7.20
CA GLY A 288 -1.10 -12.96 -8.36
C GLY A 288 0.26 -13.58 -8.03
N THR A 289 0.83 -13.19 -6.90
CA THR A 289 2.10 -13.77 -6.41
C THR A 289 1.90 -15.17 -5.84
N LEU A 290 0.78 -15.41 -5.14
CA LEU A 290 0.48 -16.72 -4.56
C LEU A 290 0.22 -17.79 -5.62
N GLU A 291 -0.30 -17.42 -6.78
CA GLU A 291 -0.55 -18.33 -7.90
C GLU A 291 0.65 -18.42 -8.88
N ASP A 292 1.73 -17.68 -8.65
CA ASP A 292 2.97 -17.82 -9.43
C ASP A 292 3.82 -18.95 -8.85
N PRO A 293 4.02 -20.09 -9.58
CA PRO A 293 4.79 -21.22 -9.09
C PRO A 293 6.28 -20.92 -8.90
N ASN A 294 6.78 -19.81 -9.47
CA ASN A 294 8.17 -19.35 -9.26
C ASN A 294 8.32 -18.55 -7.96
N ALA A 295 7.24 -18.00 -7.43
CA ALA A 295 7.24 -17.16 -6.23
C ALA A 295 6.65 -17.87 -5.00
N SER A 296 5.77 -18.88 -5.20
CA SER A 296 4.96 -19.47 -4.15
C SER A 296 4.95 -20.99 -4.18
N LYS A 297 5.11 -21.62 -3.01
CA LYS A 297 4.99 -23.09 -2.85
C LYS A 297 3.53 -23.56 -2.77
N VAL A 298 2.60 -22.63 -2.61
CA VAL A 298 1.16 -22.91 -2.50
C VAL A 298 0.40 -22.61 -3.80
N ALA A 299 1.11 -22.30 -4.89
CA ALA A 299 0.49 -22.06 -6.19
C ALA A 299 -0.42 -23.23 -6.62
N GLY A 300 -1.66 -22.91 -7.03
CA GLY A 300 -2.71 -23.88 -7.36
C GLY A 300 -3.41 -24.52 -6.15
N LYS A 301 -2.93 -24.27 -4.92
CA LYS A 301 -3.45 -24.85 -3.67
C LYS A 301 -4.18 -23.85 -2.80
N VAL A 302 -4.28 -22.59 -3.22
CA VAL A 302 -4.97 -21.55 -2.47
C VAL A 302 -6.45 -21.53 -2.85
N GLY A 303 -7.31 -21.41 -1.84
CA GLY A 303 -8.71 -21.03 -1.99
C GLY A 303 -8.90 -19.58 -1.56
N TYR A 304 -9.77 -18.89 -2.25
CA TYR A 304 -10.08 -17.47 -2.04
C TYR A 304 -11.56 -17.32 -1.75
N VAL A 305 -11.91 -16.64 -0.67
CA VAL A 305 -13.30 -16.38 -0.27
C VAL A 305 -13.43 -14.96 0.25
N TYR A 306 -14.65 -14.41 0.27
CA TYR A 306 -14.88 -13.05 0.74
C TYR A 306 -14.29 -12.81 2.13
N ALA A 307 -14.00 -11.55 2.43
CA ALA A 307 -13.53 -11.11 3.74
C ALA A 307 -14.47 -11.60 4.86
N PRO A 308 -13.92 -12.11 5.98
CA PRO A 308 -14.76 -12.66 7.06
C PRO A 308 -15.64 -11.59 7.69
N VAL A 309 -16.87 -11.94 8.03
CA VAL A 309 -17.89 -11.04 8.57
C VAL A 309 -18.28 -11.36 10.00
N ASN A 310 -18.94 -10.38 10.67
CA ASN A 310 -19.66 -10.59 11.94
C ASN A 310 -21.09 -10.03 11.83
N LYS A 311 -21.27 -8.69 11.85
CA LYS A 311 -22.57 -8.00 11.80
C LYS A 311 -22.92 -7.43 10.43
N THR A 312 -21.97 -7.40 9.50
CA THR A 312 -22.16 -6.90 8.13
C THR A 312 -22.29 -8.03 7.13
N GLU A 313 -22.84 -7.75 5.96
CA GLU A 313 -22.92 -8.74 4.87
C GLU A 313 -21.59 -8.90 4.13
N TYR A 314 -20.82 -7.84 4.03
CA TYR A 314 -19.46 -7.77 3.46
C TYR A 314 -18.57 -6.94 4.38
N SER A 315 -17.27 -7.16 4.33
CA SER A 315 -16.30 -6.46 5.18
C SER A 315 -14.96 -6.15 4.48
N GLY A 316 -14.88 -6.41 3.16
CA GLY A 316 -13.67 -6.11 2.38
C GLY A 316 -13.39 -4.61 2.33
N TRP A 317 -12.11 -4.26 2.31
CA TRP A 317 -11.70 -2.86 2.12
C TRP A 317 -11.77 -2.41 0.66
N LEU A 318 -11.45 -1.16 0.38
CA LEU A 318 -11.24 -0.62 -0.96
C LEU A 318 -9.94 0.16 -0.96
N TRP A 319 -9.01 -0.23 -1.82
CA TRP A 319 -7.75 0.46 -1.96
C TRP A 319 -7.30 0.53 -3.42
N THR A 320 -6.62 1.60 -3.75
CA THR A 320 -5.99 1.80 -5.05
C THR A 320 -4.57 2.27 -4.84
N TRP A 321 -3.61 1.49 -5.31
CA TRP A 321 -2.26 1.99 -5.53
C TRP A 321 -2.20 2.66 -6.88
N ALA A 322 -1.66 3.87 -6.92
CA ALA A 322 -1.67 4.73 -8.08
C ALA A 322 -0.33 5.44 -8.27
N TRP A 323 -0.08 5.91 -9.48
CA TRP A 323 1.03 6.80 -9.78
C TRP A 323 0.54 8.24 -9.79
N ALA A 324 1.16 9.09 -8.98
CA ALA A 324 0.92 10.52 -8.93
C ALA A 324 2.15 11.31 -9.40
N MET A 325 1.90 12.54 -9.79
CA MET A 325 2.91 13.51 -10.21
C MET A 325 2.95 14.63 -9.17
N PRO A 326 4.00 14.72 -8.32
CA PRO A 326 4.19 15.83 -7.39
C PRO A 326 4.19 17.18 -8.12
N LYS A 327 3.57 18.20 -7.52
CA LYS A 327 3.43 19.55 -8.12
C LYS A 327 4.77 20.21 -8.40
N THR A 328 5.81 19.78 -7.74
CA THR A 328 7.18 20.31 -7.83
C THR A 328 7.96 19.85 -9.05
N THR A 329 7.54 18.77 -9.71
CA THR A 329 8.27 18.27 -10.89
C THR A 329 8.37 19.33 -11.99
N LYS A 330 9.51 19.40 -12.63
CA LYS A 330 9.77 20.22 -13.82
C LYS A 330 9.72 19.40 -15.12
N LYS A 331 9.42 18.11 -15.01
CA LYS A 331 9.44 17.12 -16.10
C LYS A 331 8.06 16.48 -16.32
N ALA A 332 7.00 17.30 -16.20
CA ALA A 332 5.61 16.84 -16.23
C ALA A 332 5.27 16.00 -17.47
N ASP A 333 5.79 16.36 -18.65
CA ASP A 333 5.54 15.62 -19.89
C ASP A 333 6.20 14.22 -19.87
N ASN A 334 7.43 14.11 -19.38
CA ASN A 334 8.11 12.83 -19.24
C ASN A 334 7.48 11.97 -18.14
N ALA A 335 7.08 12.61 -17.05
CA ALA A 335 6.35 11.95 -15.96
C ALA A 335 5.00 11.38 -16.43
N TRP A 336 4.22 12.14 -17.22
CA TRP A 336 2.97 11.65 -17.79
C TRP A 336 3.21 10.48 -18.75
N LYS A 337 4.21 10.56 -19.64
CA LYS A 337 4.53 9.43 -20.54
C LYS A 337 4.80 8.14 -19.76
N PHE A 338 5.52 8.25 -18.64
CA PHE A 338 5.77 7.07 -17.79
C PHE A 338 4.49 6.58 -17.10
N ILE A 339 3.72 7.48 -16.49
CA ILE A 339 2.46 7.14 -15.81
C ILE A 339 1.48 6.50 -16.80
N SER A 340 1.27 7.10 -17.98
CA SER A 340 0.39 6.60 -19.02
C SER A 340 0.80 5.18 -19.48
N TRP A 341 2.10 4.97 -19.76
CA TRP A 341 2.62 3.65 -20.12
C TRP A 341 2.43 2.64 -18.98
N ALA A 342 2.81 2.99 -17.75
CA ALA A 342 2.77 2.11 -16.59
C ALA A 342 1.35 1.62 -16.24
N THR A 343 0.33 2.43 -16.55
CA THR A 343 -1.07 2.15 -16.22
C THR A 343 -1.92 1.77 -17.43
N SER A 344 -1.28 1.55 -18.60
CA SER A 344 -1.94 1.23 -19.87
C SER A 344 -2.37 -0.25 -19.95
N LYS A 345 -3.23 -0.54 -20.95
CA LYS A 345 -3.57 -1.91 -21.37
C LYS A 345 -2.34 -2.64 -21.91
N ASP A 346 -1.48 -1.94 -22.64
CA ASP A 346 -0.27 -2.51 -23.24
C ASP A 346 0.71 -2.96 -22.15
N TYR A 347 0.81 -2.23 -21.05
CA TYR A 347 1.59 -2.66 -19.89
C TYR A 347 1.04 -3.94 -19.27
N GLU A 348 -0.28 -4.09 -19.13
CA GLU A 348 -0.90 -5.34 -18.65
C GLU A 348 -0.57 -6.53 -19.58
N GLN A 349 -0.66 -6.32 -20.89
CA GLN A 349 -0.26 -7.32 -21.89
C GLN A 349 1.23 -7.66 -21.78
N LEU A 350 2.08 -6.65 -21.54
CA LEU A 350 3.52 -6.83 -21.37
C LEU A 350 3.83 -7.70 -20.14
N VAL A 351 3.19 -7.42 -19.00
CA VAL A 351 3.31 -8.22 -17.77
C VAL A 351 2.86 -9.67 -18.05
N GLY A 352 1.66 -9.85 -18.60
CA GLY A 352 1.11 -11.16 -18.88
C GLY A 352 2.03 -12.02 -19.73
N LYS A 353 2.61 -11.46 -20.79
CA LYS A 353 3.51 -12.16 -21.73
C LYS A 353 4.90 -12.44 -21.18
N ASN A 354 5.45 -11.56 -20.34
CA ASN A 354 6.85 -11.67 -19.89
C ASN A 354 6.99 -12.25 -18.48
N LEU A 355 6.01 -12.01 -17.59
CA LEU A 355 6.10 -12.40 -16.18
C LEU A 355 5.01 -13.39 -15.77
N GLY A 356 3.99 -13.59 -16.61
CA GLY A 356 2.85 -14.46 -16.33
C GLY A 356 1.55 -13.69 -16.07
N TRP A 357 0.45 -14.25 -16.52
CA TRP A 357 -0.86 -13.61 -16.52
C TRP A 357 -1.44 -13.42 -15.10
N SER A 358 -1.11 -14.28 -14.14
CA SER A 358 -1.50 -14.09 -12.75
C SER A 358 -0.90 -12.82 -12.11
N ARG A 359 0.23 -12.33 -12.63
CA ARG A 359 0.95 -11.16 -12.13
C ARG A 359 0.44 -9.82 -12.68
N VAL A 360 -0.50 -9.85 -13.63
CA VAL A 360 -1.09 -8.63 -14.20
C VAL A 360 -1.67 -7.75 -13.09
N PRO A 361 -1.29 -6.46 -13.02
CA PRO A 361 -1.79 -5.54 -11.99
C PRO A 361 -3.26 -5.20 -12.28
N SER A 362 -4.15 -6.07 -11.83
CA SER A 362 -5.60 -6.03 -12.06
C SER A 362 -6.33 -5.05 -11.12
N GLY A 363 -7.66 -5.06 -11.18
CA GLY A 363 -8.50 -4.22 -10.31
C GLY A 363 -8.58 -2.75 -10.72
N LYS A 364 -8.05 -2.37 -11.89
CA LYS A 364 -8.13 -0.99 -12.38
C LYS A 364 -8.90 -0.83 -13.70
N ARG A 365 -8.92 -1.84 -14.57
CA ARG A 365 -9.55 -1.81 -15.89
C ARG A 365 -10.58 -2.91 -16.07
N THR A 366 -11.69 -2.58 -16.72
CA THR A 366 -12.74 -3.55 -17.06
C THR A 366 -12.24 -4.59 -18.07
N SER A 367 -11.45 -4.13 -19.06
CA SER A 367 -10.92 -4.99 -20.13
C SER A 367 -9.98 -6.07 -19.63
N THR A 368 -9.27 -5.89 -18.51
CA THR A 368 -8.40 -6.91 -17.89
C THR A 368 -9.16 -8.22 -17.67
N TYR A 369 -10.39 -8.12 -17.16
CA TYR A 369 -11.24 -9.29 -16.87
C TYR A 369 -11.85 -9.95 -18.13
N SER A 370 -11.59 -9.40 -19.31
CA SER A 370 -12.00 -9.97 -20.60
C SER A 370 -10.87 -10.66 -21.35
N ILE A 371 -9.62 -10.52 -20.88
CA ILE A 371 -8.44 -11.18 -21.49
C ILE A 371 -8.52 -12.70 -21.21
N PRO A 372 -8.56 -13.57 -22.24
CA PRO A 372 -8.73 -15.01 -22.05
C PRO A 372 -7.63 -15.65 -21.20
N GLU A 373 -6.38 -15.27 -21.42
CA GLU A 373 -5.22 -15.79 -20.70
C GLU A 373 -5.21 -15.34 -19.23
N TYR A 374 -5.65 -14.10 -18.95
CA TYR A 374 -5.85 -13.61 -17.58
C TYR A 374 -6.96 -14.42 -16.89
N LYS A 375 -8.11 -14.59 -17.56
CA LYS A 375 -9.23 -15.36 -17.01
C LYS A 375 -8.84 -16.79 -16.64
N ASP A 376 -8.07 -17.46 -17.49
CA ASP A 376 -7.62 -18.82 -17.19
C ASP A 376 -6.63 -18.85 -16.02
N SER A 377 -5.66 -17.94 -16.02
CA SER A 377 -4.63 -17.84 -14.98
C SER A 377 -5.19 -17.37 -13.63
N ALA A 378 -6.14 -16.45 -13.63
CA ALA A 378 -6.72 -15.83 -12.44
C ALA A 378 -8.06 -16.47 -11.99
N LYS A 379 -8.49 -17.57 -12.63
CA LYS A 379 -9.80 -18.22 -12.37
C LYS A 379 -10.07 -18.56 -10.91
N ALA A 380 -9.02 -18.75 -10.10
CA ALA A 380 -9.16 -19.08 -8.70
C ALA A 380 -9.59 -17.85 -7.84
N PHE A 381 -9.29 -16.63 -8.29
CA PHE A 381 -9.45 -15.42 -7.48
C PHE A 381 -10.10 -14.23 -8.20
N ALA A 382 -10.17 -14.19 -9.53
CA ALA A 382 -10.62 -13.01 -10.26
C ALA A 382 -12.05 -12.58 -9.90
N ASP A 383 -13.00 -13.53 -9.87
CA ASP A 383 -14.40 -13.24 -9.59
C ASP A 383 -14.60 -12.75 -8.15
N VAL A 384 -13.97 -13.40 -7.17
CA VAL A 384 -14.06 -12.97 -5.77
C VAL A 384 -13.33 -11.64 -5.54
N THR A 385 -12.26 -11.35 -6.27
CA THR A 385 -11.58 -10.06 -6.24
C THR A 385 -12.49 -8.94 -6.75
N LEU A 386 -13.08 -9.12 -7.94
CA LEU A 386 -13.98 -8.14 -8.52
C LEU A 386 -15.21 -7.93 -7.64
N GLY A 387 -15.86 -8.99 -7.21
CA GLY A 387 -16.99 -8.91 -6.28
C GLY A 387 -16.65 -8.23 -4.95
N SER A 388 -15.44 -8.47 -4.40
CA SER A 388 -14.99 -7.78 -3.19
C SER A 388 -14.82 -6.27 -3.39
N ILE A 389 -14.31 -5.84 -4.55
CA ILE A 389 -14.20 -4.42 -4.93
C ILE A 389 -15.59 -3.79 -5.08
N GLU A 390 -16.51 -4.47 -5.77
CA GLU A 390 -17.86 -3.96 -6.03
C GLU A 390 -18.73 -3.82 -4.77
N HIS A 391 -18.52 -4.71 -3.77
CA HIS A 391 -19.24 -4.69 -2.51
C HIS A 391 -18.59 -3.77 -1.46
N ALA A 392 -17.40 -3.25 -1.69
CA ALA A 392 -16.76 -2.31 -0.78
C ALA A 392 -17.54 -0.97 -0.76
N ASN A 393 -17.89 -0.50 0.43
CA ASN A 393 -18.71 0.70 0.60
C ASN A 393 -17.99 1.75 1.46
N PRO A 394 -17.31 2.73 0.84
CA PRO A 394 -16.59 3.77 1.59
C PRO A 394 -17.48 4.70 2.42
N GLN A 395 -18.77 4.79 2.11
CA GLN A 395 -19.73 5.62 2.86
C GLN A 395 -20.26 4.90 4.09
N ASN A 396 -20.53 3.59 3.96
CA ASN A 396 -21.11 2.76 5.02
C ASN A 396 -20.40 1.41 5.12
N PRO A 397 -19.11 1.38 5.52
CA PRO A 397 -18.34 0.13 5.55
C PRO A 397 -18.63 -0.75 6.78
N GLY A 398 -19.41 -0.27 7.72
CA GLY A 398 -19.81 -0.94 8.96
C GLY A 398 -21.28 -0.71 9.28
N VAL A 399 -21.65 -0.93 10.54
CA VAL A 399 -23.04 -0.80 11.01
C VAL A 399 -23.34 0.62 11.47
N GLN A 400 -22.32 1.33 11.95
CA GLN A 400 -22.46 2.69 12.49
C GLN A 400 -22.33 3.75 11.39
N PRO A 401 -23.19 4.79 11.40
CA PRO A 401 -22.97 5.96 10.56
C PRO A 401 -21.69 6.68 10.99
N ARG A 402 -20.99 7.28 10.02
CA ARG A 402 -19.70 7.92 10.24
C ARG A 402 -19.63 9.31 9.59
N PRO A 403 -18.74 10.19 10.09
CA PRO A 403 -18.68 11.56 9.62
C PRO A 403 -17.79 11.76 8.40
N ALA A 404 -16.96 10.77 8.05
CA ALA A 404 -16.01 10.84 6.94
C ALA A 404 -15.99 9.54 6.13
N LEU A 405 -15.57 9.64 4.85
CA LEU A 405 -15.43 8.50 3.95
C LEU A 405 -14.26 7.60 4.37
N GLY A 406 -14.28 6.38 3.86
CA GLY A 406 -13.20 5.42 3.99
C GLY A 406 -13.67 4.06 4.48
N VAL A 407 -13.06 2.99 4.01
CA VAL A 407 -13.36 1.63 4.47
C VAL A 407 -12.42 1.24 5.61
N GLN A 408 -11.15 1.06 5.28
CA GLN A 408 -10.12 0.67 6.24
C GLN A 408 -9.46 1.86 6.96
N PHE A 409 -9.70 3.09 6.50
CA PHE A 409 -9.16 4.33 7.06
C PHE A 409 -10.27 5.36 7.21
N VAL A 410 -10.01 6.42 7.98
CA VAL A 410 -10.86 7.60 8.04
C VAL A 410 -10.27 8.65 7.10
N GLY A 411 -11.06 9.18 6.17
CA GLY A 411 -10.61 10.12 5.13
C GLY A 411 -10.39 11.55 5.66
N ILE A 412 -9.53 11.70 6.66
CA ILE A 412 -9.13 12.99 7.26
C ILE A 412 -7.61 13.09 7.35
N PRO A 413 -7.02 14.29 7.23
CA PRO A 413 -5.56 14.46 7.24
C PRO A 413 -4.85 13.89 8.47
N GLU A 414 -5.47 13.95 9.63
CA GLU A 414 -4.91 13.52 10.92
C GLU A 414 -4.89 12.01 11.09
N PHE A 415 -5.60 11.25 10.23
CA PHE A 415 -5.73 9.80 10.45
C PHE A 415 -4.41 9.05 10.31
N SER A 416 -3.51 9.49 9.46
CA SER A 416 -2.18 8.84 9.31
C SER A 416 -1.38 8.86 10.62
N ASP A 417 -1.37 9.97 11.33
CA ASP A 417 -0.71 10.10 12.63
C ASP A 417 -1.51 9.37 13.73
N LEU A 418 -2.82 9.58 13.79
CA LEU A 418 -3.71 8.91 14.75
C LEU A 418 -3.62 7.39 14.63
N GLY A 419 -3.80 6.86 13.42
CA GLY A 419 -3.76 5.42 13.14
C GLY A 419 -2.39 4.82 13.47
N THR A 420 -1.30 5.53 13.14
CA THR A 420 0.05 5.08 13.46
C THR A 420 0.27 4.98 14.98
N LYS A 421 -0.07 6.01 15.74
CA LYS A 421 0.07 6.01 17.20
C LYS A 421 -0.76 4.92 17.87
N VAL A 422 -2.02 4.78 17.49
CA VAL A 422 -2.88 3.73 18.05
C VAL A 422 -2.42 2.34 17.63
N SER A 423 -1.88 2.17 16.41
CA SER A 423 -1.33 0.90 15.95
C SER A 423 -0.10 0.44 16.75
N GLN A 424 0.74 1.38 17.20
CA GLN A 424 1.88 1.09 18.07
C GLN A 424 1.43 0.48 19.39
N GLU A 425 0.38 1.04 20.01
CA GLU A 425 -0.18 0.54 21.26
C GLU A 425 -0.85 -0.85 21.08
N VAL A 426 -1.58 -1.04 19.96
CA VAL A 426 -2.19 -2.35 19.66
C VAL A 426 -1.12 -3.42 19.34
N SER A 427 -0.08 -3.06 18.60
CA SER A 427 1.05 -3.96 18.33
C SER A 427 1.79 -4.34 19.62
N ALA A 428 1.94 -3.40 20.56
CA ALA A 428 2.46 -3.69 21.90
C ALA A 428 1.58 -4.69 22.67
N ALA A 429 0.25 -4.64 22.47
CA ALA A 429 -0.66 -5.63 23.05
C ALA A 429 -0.52 -7.01 22.37
N ILE A 430 -0.30 -7.08 21.06
CA ILE A 430 0.04 -8.32 20.34
C ILE A 430 1.35 -8.90 20.87
N ALA A 431 2.37 -8.06 21.08
CA ALA A 431 3.65 -8.46 21.66
C ALA A 431 3.57 -8.90 23.14
N GLY A 432 2.45 -8.60 23.83
CA GLY A 432 2.25 -8.92 25.24
C GLY A 432 2.92 -7.91 26.21
N SER A 433 3.46 -6.79 25.72
CA SER A 433 4.04 -5.72 26.52
C SER A 433 3.03 -4.68 27.00
N SER A 434 1.81 -4.69 26.45
CA SER A 434 0.68 -3.84 26.85
C SER A 434 -0.62 -4.65 26.87
N SER A 435 -1.71 -4.02 27.31
CA SER A 435 -3.06 -4.60 27.22
C SER A 435 -3.89 -3.88 26.15
N VAL A 436 -4.87 -4.56 25.56
CA VAL A 436 -5.82 -3.94 24.63
C VAL A 436 -6.58 -2.79 25.30
N ASP A 437 -6.98 -2.95 26.56
CA ASP A 437 -7.67 -1.90 27.32
C ASP A 437 -6.84 -0.61 27.45
N LYS A 438 -5.54 -0.75 27.73
CA LYS A 438 -4.64 0.41 27.78
C LYS A 438 -4.48 1.05 26.39
N ALA A 439 -4.20 0.23 25.36
CA ALA A 439 -4.04 0.69 23.99
C ALA A 439 -5.26 1.51 23.51
N LEU A 440 -6.46 1.01 23.75
CA LEU A 440 -7.69 1.68 23.32
C LEU A 440 -8.07 2.87 24.22
N THR A 441 -7.71 2.86 25.50
CA THR A 441 -7.88 4.03 26.39
C THR A 441 -6.99 5.20 25.95
N ASP A 442 -5.75 4.91 25.58
CA ASP A 442 -4.84 5.95 25.11
C ASP A 442 -5.20 6.37 23.66
N GLY A 443 -5.61 5.42 22.81
CA GLY A 443 -6.13 5.69 21.47
C GLY A 443 -7.40 6.57 21.48
N GLN A 444 -8.29 6.38 22.46
CA GLN A 444 -9.48 7.21 22.64
C GLN A 444 -9.13 8.68 22.86
N LYS A 445 -8.13 8.95 23.72
CA LYS A 445 -7.68 10.34 24.00
C LYS A 445 -7.09 10.99 22.73
N LEU A 446 -6.28 10.23 21.98
CA LEU A 446 -5.73 10.73 20.71
C LEU A 446 -6.85 11.03 19.70
N ALA A 447 -7.86 10.18 19.61
CA ALA A 447 -9.01 10.42 18.73
C ALA A 447 -9.88 11.60 19.21
N GLU A 448 -10.05 11.77 20.53
CA GLU A 448 -10.74 12.95 21.10
C GLU A 448 -10.03 14.26 20.76
N ASP A 449 -8.68 14.25 20.76
CA ASP A 449 -7.91 15.43 20.38
C ASP A 449 -8.10 15.77 18.90
N VAL A 450 -8.09 14.77 18.00
CA VAL A 450 -8.41 14.96 16.58
C VAL A 450 -9.85 15.46 16.38
N ALA A 451 -10.81 14.91 17.10
CA ALA A 451 -12.22 15.28 17.00
C ALA A 451 -12.49 16.78 17.27
N LYS A 452 -11.63 17.46 18.06
CA LYS A 452 -11.74 18.89 18.33
C LYS A 452 -11.64 19.76 17.07
N ASN A 453 -10.99 19.28 16.03
CA ASN A 453 -10.86 20.00 14.75
C ASN A 453 -12.15 19.98 13.92
N TYR A 454 -13.14 19.17 14.30
CA TYR A 454 -14.35 18.88 13.53
C TYR A 454 -15.67 19.20 14.28
N LYS A 455 -15.60 19.65 15.53
CA LYS A 455 -16.76 20.01 16.38
C LYS A 455 -17.08 21.49 16.40
#